data_b1085616572cebb2886e3f7b483bed24
#
_entry.id   b1085616572cebb2886e3f7b483bed24
#
_cell.length_a   1.000
_cell.length_b   1.000
_cell.length_c   1.000
_cell.angle_alpha   90.00
_cell.angle_beta   90.00
_cell.angle_gamma   90.00
#
_symmetry.space_group_name_H-M   'P 1'
#
loop_
_entity.id
_entity.type
_entity.pdbx_description
1 polymer ?
#
loop_
_entity_poly.entity_id
_entity_poly.type
_entity_poly.pdbx_seq_one_letter_code
_entity_poly.pdbx_strand_id
1 'polypeptide(L)'
;KKSVFGTNPICFGTQTNSKVPFILDTSMSMINRGKIRIAEKLGKKIPYGVALNKFGKPTTNAKEALAGVQLPIAGFRGSGLAWMVDILTGVFVGSNHGGKVKDPFDDFSGPQNIGHLFLAFKDNLFVKDYKKEIKKNIKRIKKIPNLKGQKIFYPGEQKFLSCLLYTSPSPRDAI
;
A
#
# COMPACT_ATOMS: atom_id res chain seq x y z
N LYS A 1 -1.05 22.87 -8.22
CA LYS A 1 -2.02 22.30 -7.27
C LYS A 1 -1.26 21.58 -6.15
N LYS A 2 -1.75 21.64 -4.91
CA LYS A 2 -1.12 21.04 -3.73
C LYS A 2 -1.85 19.73 -3.40
N SER A 3 -1.13 18.70 -3.00
CA SER A 3 -1.72 17.48 -2.42
C SER A 3 -2.40 17.81 -1.10
N VAL A 4 -3.60 17.29 -0.89
CA VAL A 4 -4.35 17.42 0.38
C VAL A 4 -4.07 16.23 1.28
N PHE A 5 -4.03 15.03 0.72
CA PHE A 5 -3.74 13.80 1.45
C PHE A 5 -2.34 13.29 1.15
N GLY A 6 -1.74 12.63 2.13
CA GLY A 6 -0.55 11.80 1.95
C GLY A 6 -0.84 10.51 1.19
N THR A 7 0.04 9.52 1.30
CA THR A 7 -0.18 8.18 0.73
C THR A 7 -1.23 7.38 1.49
N ASN A 8 -1.56 7.78 2.72
CA ASN A 8 -2.61 7.25 3.60
C ASN A 8 -2.71 5.72 3.54
N PRO A 9 -1.68 5.00 3.99
CA PRO A 9 -1.62 3.55 3.87
C PRO A 9 -2.62 2.87 4.78
N ILE A 10 -3.12 1.72 4.32
CA ILE A 10 -3.90 0.78 5.11
C ILE A 10 -3.22 -0.60 5.06
N CYS A 11 -3.16 -1.25 6.21
CA CYS A 11 -2.67 -2.62 6.32
C CYS A 11 -3.74 -3.49 6.97
N PHE A 12 -4.01 -4.65 6.35
CA PHE A 12 -4.84 -5.71 6.93
C PHE A 12 -4.03 -7.00 6.95
N GLY A 13 -3.92 -7.61 8.14
CA GLY A 13 -3.19 -8.85 8.32
C GLY A 13 -4.04 -9.91 9.01
N THR A 14 -3.94 -11.16 8.55
CA THR A 14 -4.56 -12.29 9.23
C THR A 14 -3.78 -13.59 9.02
N GLN A 15 -3.88 -14.49 10.00
CA GLN A 15 -3.29 -15.82 9.90
C GLN A 15 -4.10 -16.73 8.98
N THR A 16 -3.41 -17.63 8.25
CA THR A 16 -3.99 -18.45 7.20
C THR A 16 -3.97 -19.95 7.49
N ASN A 17 -3.55 -20.37 8.69
CA ASN A 17 -3.23 -21.77 9.00
C ASN A 17 -2.18 -22.36 8.03
N SER A 18 -1.24 -21.52 7.57
CA SER A 18 -0.04 -21.87 6.81
C SER A 18 1.13 -21.02 7.32
N LYS A 19 2.35 -21.31 6.82
CA LYS A 19 3.54 -20.50 7.19
C LYS A 19 3.44 -19.04 6.71
N VAL A 20 2.66 -18.78 5.67
CA VAL A 20 2.54 -17.46 5.04
C VAL A 20 1.24 -16.79 5.48
N PRO A 21 1.28 -15.68 6.24
CA PRO A 21 0.09 -14.94 6.60
C PRO A 21 -0.49 -14.21 5.38
N PHE A 22 -1.78 -13.90 5.42
CA PHE A 22 -2.37 -12.94 4.49
C PHE A 22 -2.04 -11.53 4.97
N ILE A 23 -1.38 -10.73 4.15
CA ILE A 23 -1.03 -9.34 4.48
C ILE A 23 -1.30 -8.47 3.26
N LEU A 24 -2.35 -7.66 3.34
CA LEU A 24 -2.59 -6.57 2.41
C LEU A 24 -1.99 -5.31 3.02
N ASP A 25 -0.93 -4.80 2.41
CA ASP A 25 -0.29 -3.53 2.77
C ASP A 25 -0.26 -2.66 1.52
N THR A 26 -1.02 -1.58 1.52
CA THR A 26 -1.18 -0.74 0.35
C THR A 26 -1.35 0.72 0.72
N SER A 27 -0.85 1.61 -0.14
CA SER A 27 -1.16 3.03 -0.08
C SER A 27 -2.44 3.34 -0.88
N MET A 28 -3.08 4.47 -0.59
CA MET A 28 -4.24 4.95 -1.35
C MET A 28 -3.83 5.71 -2.63
N SER A 29 -2.54 5.80 -2.95
CA SER A 29 -2.02 6.38 -4.19
C SER A 29 -1.66 5.31 -5.22
N MET A 30 -1.84 5.58 -6.51
CA MET A 30 -1.49 4.66 -7.60
C MET A 30 0.00 4.37 -7.71
N ILE A 31 0.83 5.29 -7.24
CA ILE A 31 2.28 5.15 -7.18
C ILE A 31 2.78 5.81 -5.89
N ASN A 32 3.76 5.23 -5.21
CA ASN A 32 4.35 5.89 -4.06
C ASN A 32 5.45 6.87 -4.47
N ARG A 33 5.65 7.93 -3.67
CA ARG A 33 6.60 9.01 -3.94
C ARG A 33 8.05 8.51 -4.06
N GLY A 34 8.41 7.47 -3.30
CA GLY A 34 9.73 6.83 -3.38
C GLY A 34 10.02 6.23 -4.77
N LYS A 35 9.04 5.57 -5.40
CA LYS A 35 9.20 5.06 -6.77
C LYS A 35 9.37 6.18 -7.78
N ILE A 36 8.67 7.30 -7.63
CA ILE A 36 8.83 8.48 -8.50
C ILE A 36 10.23 9.08 -8.33
N ARG A 37 10.74 9.21 -7.09
CA ARG A 37 12.11 9.68 -6.81
C ARG A 37 13.18 8.78 -7.42
N ILE A 38 13.00 7.45 -7.35
CA ILE A 38 13.90 6.50 -7.98
C ILE A 38 13.87 6.66 -9.51
N ALA A 39 12.67 6.79 -10.10
CA ALA A 39 12.54 6.99 -11.55
C ALA A 39 13.20 8.30 -11.99
N GLU A 40 13.05 9.37 -11.23
CA GLU A 40 13.71 10.66 -11.49
C GLU A 40 15.23 10.54 -11.45
N LYS A 41 15.80 9.92 -10.40
CA LYS A 41 17.25 9.70 -10.27
C LYS A 41 17.83 8.85 -11.42
N LEU A 42 17.05 7.89 -11.92
CA LEU A 42 17.45 7.01 -13.03
C LEU A 42 17.13 7.59 -14.42
N GLY A 43 16.58 8.80 -14.52
CA GLY A 43 16.12 9.37 -15.78
C GLY A 43 14.98 8.60 -16.45
N LYS A 44 14.24 7.78 -15.70
CA LYS A 44 13.17 6.93 -16.23
C LYS A 44 11.81 7.61 -16.14
N LYS A 45 10.93 7.27 -17.09
CA LYS A 45 9.52 7.68 -17.05
C LYS A 45 8.74 6.86 -16.02
N ILE A 46 7.73 7.48 -15.43
CA ILE A 46 6.69 6.79 -14.63
C ILE A 46 5.53 6.37 -15.56
N PRO A 47 4.70 5.40 -15.14
CA PRO A 47 3.51 5.02 -15.91
C PRO A 47 2.57 6.21 -16.15
N TYR A 48 1.85 6.19 -17.27
CA TYR A 48 0.81 7.17 -17.54
C TYR A 48 -0.39 6.98 -16.60
N GLY A 49 -1.04 8.07 -16.23
CA GLY A 49 -2.26 8.04 -15.40
C GLY A 49 -2.03 7.83 -13.91
N VAL A 50 -0.80 7.91 -13.41
CA VAL A 50 -0.49 7.75 -11.96
C VAL A 50 -0.22 9.06 -11.24
N ALA A 51 0.06 10.14 -11.97
CA ALA A 51 0.37 11.45 -11.41
C ALA A 51 -0.02 12.60 -12.34
N LEU A 52 -0.23 13.78 -11.76
CA LEU A 52 -0.40 15.05 -12.45
C LEU A 52 0.80 15.96 -12.15
N ASN A 53 1.15 16.83 -13.08
CA ASN A 53 2.13 17.90 -12.86
C ASN A 53 1.53 19.07 -12.03
N LYS A 54 2.33 20.08 -11.73
CA LYS A 54 1.92 21.27 -10.96
C LYS A 54 0.73 22.04 -11.58
N PHE A 55 0.50 21.91 -12.88
CA PHE A 55 -0.63 22.51 -13.58
C PHE A 55 -1.89 21.62 -13.58
N GLY A 56 -1.81 20.40 -13.02
CA GLY A 56 -2.92 19.45 -12.99
C GLY A 56 -3.11 18.67 -14.28
N LYS A 57 -2.10 18.60 -15.16
CA LYS A 57 -2.10 17.79 -16.38
C LYS A 57 -1.44 16.43 -16.12
N PRO A 58 -1.93 15.32 -16.70
CA PRO A 58 -1.27 14.02 -16.62
C PRO A 58 0.18 14.10 -17.10
N THR A 59 1.10 13.43 -16.41
CA THR A 59 2.51 13.40 -16.78
C THR A 59 3.13 12.03 -16.59
N THR A 60 4.09 11.68 -17.44
CA THR A 60 4.99 10.54 -17.27
C THR A 60 6.40 10.97 -16.86
N ASN A 61 6.65 12.28 -16.77
CA ASN A 61 7.92 12.84 -16.33
C ASN A 61 7.99 12.79 -14.79
N ALA A 62 8.98 12.07 -14.26
CA ALA A 62 9.10 11.87 -12.81
C ALA A 62 9.35 13.19 -12.05
N LYS A 63 10.18 14.12 -12.61
CA LYS A 63 10.44 15.43 -11.99
C LYS A 63 9.20 16.29 -11.92
N GLU A 64 8.40 16.33 -12.99
CA GLU A 64 7.11 17.04 -12.99
C GLU A 64 6.11 16.43 -12.00
N ALA A 65 6.08 15.09 -11.89
CA ALA A 65 5.20 14.39 -10.97
C ALA A 65 5.57 14.66 -9.50
N LEU A 66 6.86 14.82 -9.16
CA LEU A 66 7.31 15.22 -7.83
C LEU A 66 6.87 16.64 -7.47
N ALA A 67 6.84 17.54 -8.45
CA ALA A 67 6.34 18.90 -8.28
C ALA A 67 4.80 19.02 -8.33
N GLY A 68 4.11 17.91 -8.60
CA GLY A 68 2.67 17.83 -8.73
C GLY A 68 1.99 16.96 -7.67
N VAL A 69 1.02 16.15 -8.08
CA VAL A 69 0.25 15.30 -7.18
C VAL A 69 0.11 13.88 -7.75
N GLN A 70 0.16 12.90 -6.85
CA GLN A 70 -0.14 11.50 -7.18
C GLN A 70 -1.64 11.30 -7.28
N LEU A 71 -2.07 10.47 -8.21
CA LEU A 71 -3.48 10.12 -8.33
C LEU A 71 -3.85 9.01 -7.33
N PRO A 72 -5.08 9.03 -6.78
CA PRO A 72 -5.57 7.99 -5.90
C PRO A 72 -5.86 6.70 -6.68
N ILE A 73 -5.69 5.54 -6.03
CA ILE A 73 -6.18 4.27 -6.59
C ILE A 73 -7.68 4.36 -6.87
N ALA A 74 -8.16 3.69 -7.91
CA ALA A 74 -9.59 3.65 -8.25
C ALA A 74 -10.30 5.04 -8.26
N GLY A 75 -9.58 6.12 -8.57
CA GLY A 75 -10.11 7.47 -8.71
C GLY A 75 -10.86 7.97 -7.48
N PHE A 76 -12.13 8.37 -7.64
CA PHE A 76 -12.98 8.90 -6.56
C PHE A 76 -13.09 7.95 -5.35
N ARG A 77 -13.20 6.63 -5.57
CA ARG A 77 -13.31 5.64 -4.50
C ARG A 77 -12.06 5.61 -3.63
N GLY A 78 -10.88 5.65 -4.24
CA GLY A 78 -9.62 5.72 -3.52
C GLY A 78 -9.42 7.05 -2.79
N SER A 79 -9.91 8.16 -3.34
CA SER A 79 -9.96 9.44 -2.62
C SER A 79 -10.80 9.34 -1.35
N GLY A 80 -11.96 8.68 -1.40
CA GLY A 80 -12.79 8.42 -0.22
C GLY A 80 -12.08 7.57 0.83
N LEU A 81 -11.39 6.50 0.41
CA LEU A 81 -10.58 5.67 1.31
C LEU A 81 -9.41 6.46 1.93
N ALA A 82 -8.72 7.30 1.14
CA ALA A 82 -7.67 8.16 1.66
C ALA A 82 -8.20 9.13 2.72
N TRP A 83 -9.38 9.69 2.48
CA TRP A 83 -10.04 10.58 3.45
C TRP A 83 -10.45 9.84 4.72
N MET A 84 -11.01 8.63 4.61
CA MET A 84 -11.31 7.78 5.75
C MET A 84 -10.06 7.52 6.61
N VAL A 85 -8.93 7.19 6.00
CA VAL A 85 -7.65 7.01 6.71
C VAL A 85 -7.22 8.32 7.39
N ASP A 86 -7.32 9.48 6.71
CA ASP A 86 -7.00 10.79 7.27
C ASP A 86 -7.87 11.14 8.50
N ILE A 87 -9.17 10.80 8.47
CA ILE A 87 -10.06 10.96 9.63
C ILE A 87 -9.62 10.08 10.79
N LEU A 88 -9.37 8.78 10.52
CA LEU A 88 -9.05 7.82 11.57
C LEU A 88 -7.68 8.05 12.20
N THR A 89 -6.67 8.40 11.39
CA THR A 89 -5.29 8.57 11.84
C THR A 89 -4.90 10.03 12.10
N GLY A 90 -5.77 10.96 11.77
CA GLY A 90 -5.60 12.39 11.96
C GLY A 90 -6.60 12.95 12.94
N VAL A 91 -7.84 13.16 12.48
CA VAL A 91 -8.90 13.83 13.26
C VAL A 91 -9.20 13.06 14.54
N PHE A 92 -9.46 11.76 14.43
CA PHE A 92 -9.88 10.91 15.54
C PHE A 92 -8.82 10.79 16.65
N VAL A 93 -7.53 10.75 16.27
CA VAL A 93 -6.42 10.62 17.24
C VAL A 93 -5.77 11.95 17.60
N GLY A 94 -6.28 13.10 17.10
CA GLY A 94 -5.80 14.44 17.44
C GLY A 94 -4.44 14.79 16.82
N SER A 95 -4.11 14.23 15.65
CA SER A 95 -2.87 14.52 14.92
C SER A 95 -3.10 15.39 13.68
N ASN A 96 -2.05 15.72 12.93
CA ASN A 96 -2.16 16.50 11.71
C ASN A 96 -2.96 15.75 10.63
N HIS A 97 -3.85 16.48 9.92
CA HIS A 97 -4.75 15.95 8.90
C HIS A 97 -5.06 17.00 7.84
N GLY A 98 -5.76 16.65 6.77
CA GLY A 98 -6.27 17.59 5.78
C GLY A 98 -5.20 18.44 5.11
N GLY A 99 -4.03 17.89 4.82
CA GLY A 99 -2.91 18.61 4.19
C GLY A 99 -2.00 19.36 5.16
N LYS A 100 -2.19 19.22 6.49
CA LYS A 100 -1.30 19.80 7.51
C LYS A 100 -0.07 18.93 7.81
N VAL A 101 -0.08 17.64 7.43
CA VAL A 101 1.08 16.76 7.56
C VAL A 101 2.19 17.27 6.67
N LYS A 102 3.36 17.56 7.27
CA LYS A 102 4.51 18.11 6.55
C LYS A 102 5.20 17.03 5.72
N ASP A 103 5.75 17.43 4.57
CA ASP A 103 6.57 16.51 3.75
C ASP A 103 7.92 16.28 4.44
N PRO A 104 8.30 15.02 4.73
CA PRO A 104 9.54 14.72 5.44
C PRO A 104 10.81 15.04 4.65
N PHE A 105 10.68 15.40 3.38
CA PHE A 105 11.80 15.68 2.50
C PHE A 105 11.91 17.17 2.09
N ASP A 106 10.82 17.90 2.18
CA ASP A 106 10.74 19.26 1.64
C ASP A 106 10.29 20.30 2.69
N ASP A 107 9.76 19.87 3.86
CA ASP A 107 9.30 20.77 4.92
C ASP A 107 9.85 20.37 6.30
N PHE A 108 10.92 21.04 6.71
CA PHE A 108 11.60 20.82 7.99
C PHE A 108 11.21 21.86 9.07
N SER A 109 10.14 22.63 8.89
CA SER A 109 9.71 23.70 9.81
C SER A 109 9.17 23.19 11.15
N GLY A 110 9.17 21.88 11.40
CA GLY A 110 8.77 21.25 12.66
C GLY A 110 8.30 19.80 12.47
N PRO A 111 7.79 19.14 13.52
CA PRO A 111 7.37 17.75 13.48
C PRO A 111 6.21 17.52 12.50
N GLN A 112 6.15 16.34 11.91
CA GLN A 112 5.04 15.94 11.02
C GLN A 112 3.73 15.74 11.80
N ASN A 113 3.82 15.35 13.06
CA ASN A 113 2.68 14.99 13.93
C ASN A 113 1.71 14.02 13.24
N ILE A 114 2.24 12.84 12.86
CA ILE A 114 1.49 11.76 12.20
C ILE A 114 0.85 10.87 13.26
N GLY A 115 -0.45 10.61 13.13
CA GLY A 115 -1.17 9.64 13.95
C GLY A 115 -1.28 8.27 13.29
N HIS A 116 -1.53 7.27 14.12
CA HIS A 116 -1.76 5.88 13.71
C HIS A 116 -2.95 5.30 14.44
N LEU A 117 -3.68 4.39 13.79
CA LEU A 117 -4.74 3.61 14.40
C LEU A 117 -4.43 2.12 14.22
N PHE A 118 -4.48 1.36 15.32
CA PHE A 118 -4.32 -0.08 15.33
C PHE A 118 -5.56 -0.75 15.88
N LEU A 119 -6.06 -1.76 15.15
CA LEU A 119 -7.20 -2.58 15.56
C LEU A 119 -6.76 -4.05 15.55
N ALA A 120 -7.06 -4.78 16.61
CA ALA A 120 -6.79 -6.21 16.69
C ALA A 120 -8.04 -6.96 17.14
N PHE A 121 -8.39 -8.03 16.43
CA PHE A 121 -9.52 -8.90 16.75
C PHE A 121 -9.03 -10.31 17.01
N LYS A 122 -9.63 -10.99 17.99
CA LYS A 122 -9.44 -12.43 18.14
C LYS A 122 -9.95 -13.15 16.90
N ASP A 123 -9.16 -14.07 16.37
CA ASP A 123 -9.50 -14.83 15.17
C ASP A 123 -10.73 -15.75 15.34
N ASN A 124 -11.05 -16.12 16.57
CA ASN A 124 -12.20 -16.96 16.91
C ASN A 124 -13.39 -16.18 17.50
N LEU A 125 -13.44 -14.86 17.32
CA LEU A 125 -14.48 -14.02 17.90
C LEU A 125 -15.89 -14.39 17.41
N PHE A 126 -16.02 -14.69 16.11
CA PHE A 126 -17.31 -15.02 15.49
C PHE A 126 -17.37 -16.45 14.96
N VAL A 127 -16.23 -17.05 14.58
CA VAL A 127 -16.15 -18.37 13.95
C VAL A 127 -15.03 -19.18 14.60
N LYS A 128 -15.35 -20.32 15.20
CA LYS A 128 -14.38 -21.19 15.90
C LYS A 128 -13.21 -21.64 15.00
N ASP A 129 -13.50 -21.98 13.75
CA ASP A 129 -12.52 -22.53 12.79
C ASP A 129 -12.03 -21.46 11.78
N TYR A 130 -11.93 -20.22 12.17
CA TYR A 130 -11.56 -19.09 11.30
C TYR A 130 -10.35 -19.37 10.39
N LYS A 131 -9.24 -19.84 10.95
CA LYS A 131 -8.01 -20.14 10.19
C LYS A 131 -8.24 -21.23 9.14
N LYS A 132 -9.08 -22.22 9.43
CA LYS A 132 -9.44 -23.28 8.49
C LYS A 132 -10.28 -22.73 7.32
N GLU A 133 -11.21 -21.82 7.63
CA GLU A 133 -12.04 -21.18 6.60
C GLU A 133 -11.22 -20.25 5.69
N ILE A 134 -10.29 -19.45 6.25
CA ILE A 134 -9.34 -18.65 5.45
C ILE A 134 -8.52 -19.57 4.51
N LYS A 135 -7.99 -20.67 5.02
CA LYS A 135 -7.24 -21.64 4.19
C LYS A 135 -8.10 -22.21 3.06
N LYS A 136 -9.36 -22.54 3.32
CA LYS A 136 -10.30 -23.00 2.28
C LYS A 136 -10.57 -21.91 1.24
N ASN A 137 -10.79 -20.66 1.69
CA ASN A 137 -11.01 -19.51 0.82
C ASN A 137 -9.83 -19.30 -0.13
N ILE A 138 -8.60 -19.23 0.40
CA ILE A 138 -7.37 -19.10 -0.39
C ILE A 138 -7.25 -20.23 -1.41
N LYS A 139 -7.51 -21.49 -0.99
CA LYS A 139 -7.46 -22.64 -1.91
C LYS A 139 -8.47 -22.53 -3.05
N ARG A 140 -9.70 -22.04 -2.78
CA ARG A 140 -10.71 -21.82 -3.82
C ARG A 140 -10.25 -20.80 -4.85
N ILE A 141 -9.76 -19.64 -4.37
CA ILE A 141 -9.27 -18.56 -5.25
C ILE A 141 -8.09 -19.04 -6.12
N LYS A 142 -7.14 -19.77 -5.53
CA LYS A 142 -5.98 -20.30 -6.26
C LYS A 142 -6.35 -21.36 -7.32
N LYS A 143 -7.53 -21.99 -7.23
CA LYS A 143 -8.03 -22.95 -8.20
C LYS A 143 -8.78 -22.30 -9.36
N ILE A 144 -9.08 -21.01 -9.33
CA ILE A 144 -9.77 -20.32 -10.41
C ILE A 144 -8.89 -20.37 -11.66
N PRO A 145 -9.41 -20.85 -12.81
CA PRO A 145 -8.69 -20.80 -14.07
C PRO A 145 -8.28 -19.38 -14.40
N ASN A 146 -7.02 -19.18 -14.71
CA ASN A 146 -6.52 -17.87 -15.11
C ASN A 146 -6.12 -17.88 -16.59
N LEU A 147 -6.16 -16.71 -17.21
CA LEU A 147 -5.65 -16.51 -18.55
C LEU A 147 -4.13 -16.69 -18.53
N LYS A 148 -3.61 -17.65 -19.32
CA LYS A 148 -2.15 -17.90 -19.51
C LYS A 148 -1.43 -18.73 -18.45
N GLY A 149 -2.12 -19.50 -17.60
CA GLY A 149 -1.45 -20.41 -16.65
C GLY A 149 -0.59 -19.74 -15.59
N GLN A 150 -0.81 -18.45 -15.32
CA GLN A 150 -0.06 -17.71 -14.30
C GLN A 150 -0.46 -18.16 -12.89
N LYS A 151 0.50 -18.19 -11.97
CA LYS A 151 0.24 -18.45 -10.55
C LYS A 151 -0.57 -17.33 -9.92
N ILE A 152 -1.66 -17.68 -9.22
CA ILE A 152 -2.41 -16.72 -8.39
C ILE A 152 -1.75 -16.64 -7.01
N PHE A 153 -1.30 -15.46 -6.63
CA PHE A 153 -0.78 -15.16 -5.30
C PHE A 153 -1.81 -14.36 -4.50
N TYR A 154 -1.99 -14.69 -3.23
CA TYR A 154 -2.75 -13.84 -2.33
C TYR A 154 -1.86 -12.73 -1.75
N PRO A 155 -2.45 -11.62 -1.26
CA PRO A 155 -1.70 -10.51 -0.67
C PRO A 155 -0.68 -10.96 0.39
N GLY A 156 0.56 -10.51 0.26
CA GLY A 156 1.69 -10.86 1.13
C GLY A 156 2.48 -12.10 0.70
N GLU A 157 1.87 -13.06 -0.02
CA GLU A 157 2.52 -14.33 -0.36
C GLU A 157 3.79 -14.15 -1.20
N GLN A 158 3.73 -13.35 -2.25
CA GLN A 158 4.89 -13.14 -3.12
C GLN A 158 6.05 -12.44 -2.39
N LYS A 159 5.74 -11.42 -1.58
CA LYS A 159 6.76 -10.72 -0.78
C LYS A 159 7.40 -11.65 0.24
N PHE A 160 6.60 -12.49 0.90
CA PHE A 160 7.11 -13.44 1.89
C PHE A 160 8.05 -14.47 1.24
N LEU A 161 7.68 -15.04 0.09
CA LEU A 161 8.51 -15.97 -0.65
C LEU A 161 9.82 -15.31 -1.13
N SER A 162 9.77 -14.06 -1.61
CA SER A 162 10.96 -13.30 -1.98
C SER A 162 11.86 -13.04 -0.78
N CYS A 163 11.29 -12.68 0.39
CA CYS A 163 12.03 -12.46 1.61
C CYS A 163 12.76 -13.72 2.07
N LEU A 164 12.12 -14.88 2.02
CA LEU A 164 12.77 -16.17 2.34
C LEU A 164 13.97 -16.47 1.43
N LEU A 165 13.87 -16.14 0.14
CA LEU A 165 14.99 -16.31 -0.79
C LEU A 165 16.20 -15.43 -0.45
N TYR A 166 15.98 -14.22 0.09
CA TYR A 166 17.06 -13.31 0.47
C TYR A 166 17.62 -13.55 1.89
N THR A 167 16.83 -14.16 2.78
CA THR A 167 17.22 -14.39 4.19
C THR A 167 17.64 -15.83 4.48
N SER A 168 17.45 -16.76 3.53
CA SER A 168 17.96 -18.11 3.67
C SER A 168 19.48 -18.13 3.53
N PRO A 169 20.23 -18.71 4.46
CA PRO A 169 21.70 -18.78 4.40
C PRO A 169 22.23 -19.68 3.27
N SER A 170 21.36 -20.45 2.60
CA SER A 170 21.70 -21.25 1.45
C SER A 170 20.53 -21.35 0.47
N PRO A 171 20.77 -21.25 -0.87
CA PRO A 171 19.75 -21.54 -1.88
C PRO A 171 19.19 -22.98 -1.83
N ARG A 172 19.86 -23.90 -1.12
CA ARG A 172 19.45 -25.30 -0.95
C ARG A 172 18.38 -25.48 0.13
N ASP A 173 18.24 -24.51 1.07
CA ASP A 173 17.27 -24.58 2.15
C ASP A 173 15.92 -23.91 1.79
N ALA A 174 15.78 -23.47 0.55
CA ALA A 174 14.61 -22.76 0.03
C ALA A 174 13.64 -23.66 -0.76
N ILE A 175 13.80 -25.01 -0.74
CA ILE A 175 12.93 -25.97 -1.44
C ILE A 175 12.09 -26.75 -0.43
#